data_ceac504d4b7fd942ed8243d246f62f7a
#
_entry.id   ceac504d4b7fd942ed8243d246f62f7a
#
_cell.length_a   1.000
_cell.length_b   1.000
_cell.length_c   1.000
_cell.angle_alpha   90.00
_cell.angle_beta   90.00
_cell.angle_gamma   90.00
#
_symmetry.space_group_name_H-M   'P 1'
#
loop_
_entity.id
_entity.type
_entity.pdbx_description
1 polymer ?
#
loop_
_entity_poly.entity_id
_entity_poly.type
_entity_poly.pdbx_seq_one_letter_code
_entity_poly.pdbx_strand_id
1 'polypeptide(L)'
;MKQFFILLGLSICLMSLSAQEAYQYNQFYYQRSTLFEKLPIDSDDIVFLGNSITNGCEWHELFNNPNIKNRGISSDVSMGVYDRLDPIIKGKPAKIFLMIGINDIAHHLSTDSIVKNITQIIRKIKKETPSTRLYIQSLLPTNDSFERFKTIMGKTPQIIEINQQLEELAPIEK
;
A
#
# COMPACT_ATOMS: atom_id res chain seq x y z
N MET A 1 -46.88 49.70 28.75
CA MET A 1 -46.06 48.44 28.89
C MET A 1 -45.76 47.94 27.48
N LYS A 2 -44.52 48.11 27.04
CA LYS A 2 -44.05 47.66 25.72
C LYS A 2 -43.33 46.32 25.91
N GLN A 3 -43.87 45.24 25.38
CA GLN A 3 -43.21 43.93 25.36
C GLN A 3 -42.20 43.87 24.22
N PHE A 4 -40.93 43.69 24.59
CA PHE A 4 -39.84 43.41 23.63
C PHE A 4 -39.81 41.88 23.35
N PHE A 5 -40.06 41.45 22.13
CA PHE A 5 -39.82 40.12 21.67
C PHE A 5 -38.38 40.03 21.18
N ILE A 6 -37.55 39.27 21.87
CA ILE A 6 -36.18 38.90 21.43
C ILE A 6 -36.31 37.66 20.53
N LEU A 7 -36.11 37.85 19.25
CA LEU A 7 -35.96 36.75 18.28
C LEU A 7 -34.52 36.19 18.41
N LEU A 8 -34.41 35.02 19.02
CA LEU A 8 -33.16 34.27 19.05
C LEU A 8 -32.99 33.54 17.73
N GLY A 9 -32.18 34.09 16.80
CA GLY A 9 -31.83 33.42 15.54
C GLY A 9 -30.88 32.27 15.78
N LEU A 10 -31.38 31.03 15.71
CA LEU A 10 -30.57 29.82 15.73
C LEU A 10 -29.91 29.65 14.35
N SER A 11 -28.67 30.08 14.19
CA SER A 11 -27.86 29.82 13.00
C SER A 11 -27.38 28.36 13.04
N ILE A 12 -28.08 27.48 12.36
CA ILE A 12 -27.64 26.08 12.15
C ILE A 12 -26.57 26.13 11.08
N CYS A 13 -25.30 26.08 11.50
CA CYS A 13 -24.17 25.88 10.62
C CYS A 13 -24.21 24.43 10.10
N LEU A 14 -24.79 24.19 8.95
CA LEU A 14 -24.71 22.92 8.23
C LEU A 14 -23.25 22.72 7.79
N MET A 15 -22.46 22.08 8.62
CA MET A 15 -21.21 21.49 8.17
C MET A 15 -21.55 20.33 7.24
N SER A 16 -21.46 20.58 5.94
CA SER A 16 -21.44 19.50 4.96
C SER A 16 -20.20 18.65 5.21
N LEU A 17 -20.36 17.55 5.93
CA LEU A 17 -19.39 16.45 5.93
C LEU A 17 -19.38 15.92 4.49
N SER A 18 -18.44 16.37 3.66
CA SER A 18 -18.15 15.64 2.43
C SER A 18 -17.57 14.30 2.87
N ALA A 19 -18.39 13.25 2.85
CA ALA A 19 -17.87 11.90 2.93
C ALA A 19 -16.92 11.73 1.74
N GLN A 20 -15.62 11.69 2.01
CA GLN A 20 -14.64 11.36 1.00
C GLN A 20 -14.97 9.95 0.54
N GLU A 21 -15.44 9.81 -0.70
CA GLU A 21 -15.74 8.49 -1.26
C GLU A 21 -14.50 7.62 -1.09
N ALA A 22 -14.67 6.47 -0.44
CA ALA A 22 -13.59 5.52 -0.25
C ALA A 22 -13.07 5.08 -1.64
N TYR A 23 -11.75 5.06 -1.81
CA TYR A 23 -11.15 4.62 -3.07
C TYR A 23 -11.65 3.22 -3.43
N GLN A 24 -12.21 3.07 -4.62
CA GLN A 24 -12.69 1.77 -5.10
C GLN A 24 -11.59 1.05 -5.85
N TYR A 25 -11.21 -0.10 -5.33
CA TYR A 25 -10.28 -1.01 -5.99
C TYR A 25 -10.98 -1.78 -7.10
N ASN A 26 -10.22 -2.37 -8.02
CA ASN A 26 -10.80 -3.22 -9.06
C ASN A 26 -11.31 -4.56 -8.48
N GLN A 27 -12.14 -5.28 -9.26
CA GLN A 27 -12.74 -6.54 -8.82
C GLN A 27 -11.69 -7.61 -8.47
N PHE A 28 -10.57 -7.66 -9.19
CA PHE A 28 -9.48 -8.61 -8.91
C PHE A 28 -8.86 -8.38 -7.54
N TYR A 29 -8.72 -7.11 -7.13
CA TYR A 29 -8.26 -6.77 -5.79
C TYR A 29 -9.16 -7.40 -4.71
N TYR A 30 -10.47 -7.21 -4.80
CA TYR A 30 -11.41 -7.75 -3.81
C TYR A 30 -11.42 -9.28 -3.79
N GLN A 31 -11.35 -9.92 -4.95
CA GLN A 31 -11.25 -11.38 -5.06
C GLN A 31 -9.98 -11.92 -4.37
N ARG A 32 -8.84 -11.25 -4.59
CA ARG A 32 -7.56 -11.69 -4.00
C ARG A 32 -7.45 -11.36 -2.52
N SER A 33 -7.89 -10.17 -2.09
CA SER A 33 -7.83 -9.77 -0.68
C SER A 33 -8.71 -10.66 0.19
N THR A 34 -9.95 -10.95 -0.23
CA THR A 34 -10.83 -11.89 0.50
C THR A 34 -10.29 -13.33 0.52
N LEU A 35 -9.63 -13.78 -0.55
CA LEU A 35 -8.91 -15.06 -0.53
C LEU A 35 -7.78 -15.05 0.50
N PHE A 36 -6.99 -13.97 0.55
CA PHE A 36 -5.87 -13.85 1.49
C PHE A 36 -6.31 -13.84 2.96
N GLU A 37 -7.52 -13.38 3.26
CA GLU A 37 -8.12 -13.50 4.60
C GLU A 37 -8.35 -14.96 5.01
N LYS A 38 -8.54 -15.87 4.05
CA LYS A 38 -8.76 -17.30 4.28
C LYS A 38 -7.48 -18.13 4.27
N LEU A 39 -6.41 -17.58 3.68
CA LEU A 39 -5.12 -18.26 3.59
C LEU A 39 -4.24 -17.86 4.78
N PRO A 40 -3.94 -18.78 5.70
CA PRO A 40 -3.20 -18.46 6.91
C PRO A 40 -1.78 -17.98 6.59
N ILE A 41 -1.26 -17.16 7.47
CA ILE A 41 0.16 -16.80 7.59
C ILE A 41 0.59 -17.21 8.99
N ASP A 42 1.78 -17.74 9.14
CA ASP A 42 2.38 -18.09 10.42
C ASP A 42 3.79 -17.50 10.59
N SER A 43 4.40 -17.79 11.75
CA SER A 43 5.68 -17.18 12.15
C SER A 43 6.88 -17.65 11.34
N ASP A 44 6.79 -18.75 10.60
CA ASP A 44 7.86 -19.27 9.75
C ASP A 44 7.76 -18.79 8.31
N ASP A 45 6.65 -18.13 7.97
CA ASP A 45 6.37 -17.70 6.62
C ASP A 45 7.24 -16.51 6.19
N ILE A 46 7.54 -16.51 4.90
CA ILE A 46 8.21 -15.44 4.17
C ILE A 46 7.22 -14.86 3.17
N VAL A 47 6.78 -13.66 3.39
CA VAL A 47 5.73 -13.04 2.58
C VAL A 47 6.34 -12.12 1.51
N PHE A 48 6.01 -12.37 0.24
CA PHE A 48 6.22 -11.41 -0.84
C PHE A 48 4.94 -10.58 -1.02
N LEU A 49 5.02 -9.29 -0.69
CA LEU A 49 3.90 -8.35 -0.64
C LEU A 49 4.08 -7.26 -1.69
N GLY A 50 3.08 -7.03 -2.53
CA GLY A 50 3.20 -6.03 -3.58
C GLY A 50 2.10 -6.09 -4.63
N ASN A 51 2.40 -5.60 -5.83
CA ASN A 51 1.49 -5.49 -6.95
C ASN A 51 1.59 -6.66 -7.96
N SER A 52 1.36 -6.37 -9.27
CA SER A 52 1.43 -7.37 -10.35
C SER A 52 2.79 -8.02 -10.50
N ILE A 53 3.88 -7.32 -10.25
CA ILE A 53 5.24 -7.89 -10.34
C ILE A 53 5.40 -8.99 -9.30
N THR A 54 4.92 -8.75 -8.10
CA THR A 54 4.89 -9.77 -7.03
C THR A 54 3.89 -10.87 -7.34
N ASN A 55 2.69 -10.53 -7.82
CA ASN A 55 1.63 -11.49 -8.12
C ASN A 55 2.04 -12.48 -9.22
N GLY A 56 2.80 -12.06 -10.22
CA GLY A 56 3.11 -12.82 -11.42
C GLY A 56 4.22 -13.86 -11.28
N CYS A 57 4.71 -14.15 -10.08
CA CYS A 57 5.76 -15.14 -9.85
C CYS A 57 5.31 -16.23 -8.87
N GLU A 58 5.64 -17.47 -9.20
CA GLU A 58 5.46 -18.63 -8.34
C GLU A 58 6.65 -18.75 -7.38
N TRP A 59 6.70 -17.85 -6.40
CA TRP A 59 7.83 -17.66 -5.48
C TRP A 59 8.21 -18.94 -4.72
N HIS A 60 7.23 -19.71 -4.28
CA HIS A 60 7.45 -20.94 -3.53
C HIS A 60 8.12 -22.03 -4.38
N GLU A 61 7.81 -22.10 -5.68
CA GLU A 61 8.45 -23.00 -6.63
C GLU A 61 9.85 -22.50 -6.98
N LEU A 62 9.99 -21.19 -7.29
CA LEU A 62 11.27 -20.59 -7.66
C LEU A 62 12.35 -20.81 -6.59
N PHE A 63 11.98 -20.73 -5.32
CA PHE A 63 12.92 -20.93 -4.20
C PHE A 63 12.81 -22.31 -3.56
N ASN A 64 11.99 -23.22 -4.09
CA ASN A 64 11.72 -24.56 -3.53
C ASN A 64 11.44 -24.50 -2.02
N ASN A 65 10.60 -23.56 -1.59
CA ASN A 65 10.31 -23.33 -0.18
C ASN A 65 8.81 -23.09 0.04
N PRO A 66 8.08 -24.03 0.68
CA PRO A 66 6.63 -23.92 0.91
C PRO A 66 6.22 -22.82 1.88
N ASN A 67 7.17 -22.29 2.68
CA ASN A 67 6.89 -21.19 3.59
C ASN A 67 6.85 -19.84 2.88
N ILE A 68 7.16 -19.78 1.60
CA ILE A 68 7.04 -18.54 0.84
C ILE A 68 5.58 -18.35 0.39
N LYS A 69 5.02 -17.20 0.76
CA LYS A 69 3.63 -16.84 0.46
C LYS A 69 3.58 -15.63 -0.47
N ASN A 70 2.98 -15.82 -1.63
CA ASN A 70 2.70 -14.71 -2.55
C ASN A 70 1.47 -13.94 -2.07
N ARG A 71 1.65 -12.67 -1.75
CA ARG A 71 0.61 -11.70 -1.39
C ARG A 71 0.64 -10.49 -2.33
N GLY A 72 0.97 -10.73 -3.61
CA GLY A 72 0.84 -9.76 -4.69
C GLY A 72 -0.58 -9.68 -5.23
N ILE A 73 -1.02 -8.47 -5.63
CA ILE A 73 -2.29 -8.25 -6.35
C ILE A 73 -2.02 -7.35 -7.55
N SER A 74 -2.42 -7.78 -8.75
CA SER A 74 -2.26 -6.95 -9.95
C SER A 74 -3.03 -5.63 -9.83
N SER A 75 -2.38 -4.55 -10.28
CA SER A 75 -2.87 -3.17 -10.21
C SER A 75 -3.02 -2.59 -8.80
N ASP A 76 -2.45 -3.26 -7.79
CA ASP A 76 -2.50 -2.75 -6.42
C ASP A 76 -1.63 -1.49 -6.26
N VAL A 77 -2.09 -0.61 -5.39
CA VAL A 77 -1.45 0.66 -5.00
C VAL A 77 -1.01 0.61 -3.53
N SER A 78 -0.22 1.57 -3.10
CA SER A 78 0.29 1.61 -1.73
C SER A 78 -0.82 1.58 -0.67
N MET A 79 -1.90 2.34 -0.86
CA MET A 79 -3.05 2.31 0.06
C MET A 79 -3.78 0.97 0.02
N GLY A 80 -3.86 0.30 -1.14
CA GLY A 80 -4.47 -1.03 -1.23
C GLY A 80 -3.70 -2.07 -0.42
N VAL A 81 -2.37 -2.02 -0.44
CA VAL A 81 -1.55 -2.85 0.46
C VAL A 81 -1.84 -2.54 1.92
N TYR A 82 -1.95 -1.25 2.29
CA TYR A 82 -2.26 -0.85 3.66
C TYR A 82 -3.59 -1.41 4.15
N ASP A 83 -4.64 -1.32 3.33
CA ASP A 83 -6.01 -1.73 3.67
C ASP A 83 -6.16 -3.25 3.85
N ARG A 84 -5.32 -4.06 3.16
CA ARG A 84 -5.33 -5.53 3.26
C ARG A 84 -4.19 -6.11 4.09
N LEU A 85 -3.54 -5.31 4.91
CA LEU A 85 -2.34 -5.72 5.64
C LEU A 85 -2.67 -6.62 6.85
N ASP A 86 -3.81 -6.41 7.50
CA ASP A 86 -4.19 -7.06 8.76
C ASP A 86 -4.10 -8.60 8.75
N PRO A 87 -4.63 -9.32 7.77
CA PRO A 87 -4.51 -10.78 7.71
C PRO A 87 -3.06 -11.27 7.64
N ILE A 88 -2.17 -10.47 7.04
CA ILE A 88 -0.75 -10.80 6.87
C ILE A 88 -0.01 -10.64 8.20
N ILE A 89 -0.16 -9.46 8.84
CA ILE A 89 0.58 -9.13 10.07
C ILE A 89 0.04 -9.90 11.28
N LYS A 90 -1.23 -10.31 11.27
CA LYS A 90 -1.81 -11.18 12.31
C LYS A 90 -1.03 -12.49 12.47
N GLY A 91 -0.48 -13.03 11.38
CA GLY A 91 0.33 -14.25 11.38
C GLY A 91 1.75 -14.05 11.90
N LYS A 92 2.21 -12.81 12.05
CA LYS A 92 3.58 -12.45 12.49
C LYS A 92 4.66 -13.17 11.69
N PRO A 93 4.70 -13.06 10.35
CA PRO A 93 5.63 -13.81 9.51
C PRO A 93 7.08 -13.50 9.86
N ALA A 94 7.99 -14.45 9.59
CA ALA A 94 9.42 -14.26 9.81
C ALA A 94 9.98 -13.08 9.00
N LYS A 95 9.51 -12.96 7.74
CA LYS A 95 10.00 -11.91 6.81
C LYS A 95 8.88 -11.39 5.93
N ILE A 96 8.94 -10.11 5.60
CA ILE A 96 8.11 -9.48 4.56
C ILE A 96 9.05 -8.77 3.58
N PHE A 97 8.89 -9.08 2.28
CA PHE A 97 9.51 -8.36 1.16
C PHE A 97 8.42 -7.49 0.50
N LEU A 98 8.54 -6.17 0.63
CA LEU A 98 7.55 -5.22 0.12
C LEU A 98 8.07 -4.51 -1.12
N MET A 99 7.34 -4.58 -2.24
CA MET A 99 7.57 -3.78 -3.44
C MET A 99 6.24 -3.21 -3.94
N ILE A 100 6.03 -1.91 -3.78
CA ILE A 100 4.79 -1.21 -4.15
C ILE A 100 5.09 0.24 -4.50
N GLY A 101 4.29 0.86 -5.38
CA GLY A 101 4.37 2.29 -5.72
C GLY A 101 4.30 2.60 -7.22
N ILE A 102 4.60 1.65 -8.12
CA ILE A 102 4.58 1.91 -9.57
C ILE A 102 3.18 2.24 -10.10
N ASN A 103 2.14 1.62 -9.53
CA ASN A 103 0.76 1.93 -9.92
C ASN A 103 0.30 3.27 -9.33
N ASP A 104 0.82 3.68 -8.19
CA ASP A 104 0.61 5.02 -7.63
C ASP A 104 1.15 6.09 -8.59
N ILE A 105 2.32 5.87 -9.17
CA ILE A 105 2.89 6.73 -10.24
C ILE A 105 1.96 6.76 -11.45
N ALA A 106 1.44 5.60 -11.88
CA ALA A 106 0.49 5.50 -12.99
C ALA A 106 -0.82 6.25 -12.72
N HIS A 107 -1.21 6.38 -11.46
CA HIS A 107 -2.34 7.19 -10.99
C HIS A 107 -1.96 8.63 -10.67
N HIS A 108 -0.77 9.09 -11.10
CA HIS A 108 -0.29 10.48 -10.97
C HIS A 108 -0.12 10.98 -9.52
N LEU A 109 0.11 10.08 -8.55
CA LEU A 109 0.45 10.49 -7.20
C LEU A 109 1.86 11.13 -7.18
N SER A 110 2.02 12.13 -6.30
CA SER A 110 3.34 12.74 -6.07
C SER A 110 4.28 11.78 -5.33
N THR A 111 5.59 11.97 -5.49
CA THR A 111 6.63 11.25 -4.75
C THR A 111 6.35 11.25 -3.25
N ASP A 112 6.10 12.43 -2.67
CA ASP A 112 5.82 12.57 -1.23
C ASP A 112 4.61 11.76 -0.77
N SER A 113 3.54 11.74 -1.57
CA SER A 113 2.34 10.96 -1.26
C SER A 113 2.62 9.46 -1.26
N ILE A 114 3.39 8.98 -2.26
CA ILE A 114 3.76 7.57 -2.38
C ILE A 114 4.65 7.15 -1.21
N VAL A 115 5.70 7.92 -0.91
CA VAL A 115 6.61 7.64 0.20
C VAL A 115 5.89 7.70 1.54
N LYS A 116 4.98 8.66 1.74
CA LYS A 116 4.12 8.74 2.93
C LYS A 116 3.28 7.48 3.11
N ASN A 117 2.63 7.01 2.06
CA ASN A 117 1.80 5.79 2.11
C ASN A 117 2.64 4.55 2.44
N ILE A 118 3.81 4.38 1.80
CA ILE A 118 4.73 3.28 2.08
C ILE A 118 5.23 3.36 3.53
N THR A 119 5.53 4.55 4.03
CA THR A 119 5.92 4.78 5.43
C THR A 119 4.83 4.33 6.41
N GLN A 120 3.55 4.57 6.09
CA GLN A 120 2.43 4.09 6.92
C GLN A 120 2.39 2.57 6.98
N ILE A 121 2.63 1.88 5.85
CA ILE A 121 2.72 0.41 5.81
C ILE A 121 3.87 -0.07 6.69
N ILE A 122 5.07 0.52 6.54
CA ILE A 122 6.26 0.18 7.32
C ILE A 122 5.97 0.31 8.82
N ARG A 123 5.43 1.45 9.25
CA ARG A 123 5.12 1.75 10.65
C ARG A 123 4.08 0.79 11.23
N LYS A 124 3.05 0.45 10.44
CA LYS A 124 2.04 -0.52 10.86
C LYS A 124 2.65 -1.90 11.08
N ILE A 125 3.47 -2.39 10.15
CA ILE A 125 4.18 -3.68 10.27
C ILE A 125 5.08 -3.67 11.50
N LYS A 126 5.92 -2.65 11.65
CA LYS A 126 6.86 -2.54 12.79
C LYS A 126 6.15 -2.47 14.14
N LYS A 127 5.05 -1.74 14.22
CA LYS A 127 4.26 -1.58 15.45
C LYS A 127 3.59 -2.90 15.86
N GLU A 128 2.99 -3.60 14.90
CA GLU A 128 2.13 -4.75 15.19
C GLU A 128 2.88 -6.09 15.13
N THR A 129 4.01 -6.13 14.41
CA THR A 129 4.86 -7.34 14.28
C THR A 129 6.34 -7.01 14.43
N PRO A 130 6.80 -6.55 15.61
CA PRO A 130 8.18 -6.08 15.80
C PRO A 130 9.24 -7.16 15.59
N SER A 131 8.88 -8.44 15.64
CA SER A 131 9.78 -9.57 15.33
C SER A 131 9.94 -9.85 13.84
N THR A 132 9.04 -9.35 12.99
CA THR A 132 9.10 -9.55 11.53
C THR A 132 10.24 -8.74 10.93
N ARG A 133 11.10 -9.39 10.14
CA ARG A 133 12.12 -8.68 9.34
C ARG A 133 11.47 -8.12 8.08
N LEU A 134 11.41 -6.80 7.98
CA LEU A 134 10.85 -6.11 6.82
C LEU A 134 11.96 -5.68 5.86
N TYR A 135 11.82 -6.04 4.60
CA TYR A 135 12.69 -5.64 3.50
C TYR A 135 11.90 -4.80 2.52
N ILE A 136 12.29 -3.55 2.34
CA ILE A 136 11.72 -2.66 1.34
C ILE A 136 12.54 -2.80 0.06
N GLN A 137 11.89 -3.20 -1.01
CA GLN A 137 12.51 -3.35 -2.32
C GLN A 137 12.35 -2.06 -3.11
N SER A 138 13.41 -1.67 -3.81
CA SER A 138 13.36 -0.54 -4.76
C SER A 138 12.36 -0.81 -5.87
N LEU A 139 11.66 0.23 -6.32
CA LEU A 139 10.90 0.18 -7.56
C LEU A 139 11.83 -0.06 -8.74
N LEU A 140 11.44 -0.95 -9.64
CA LEU A 140 12.22 -1.25 -10.83
C LEU A 140 12.12 -0.11 -11.86
N PRO A 141 13.19 0.16 -12.62
CA PRO A 141 13.15 1.14 -13.69
C PRO A 141 12.18 0.69 -14.80
N THR A 142 11.59 1.67 -15.50
CA THR A 142 10.76 1.42 -16.67
C THR A 142 11.58 1.38 -17.95
N ASN A 143 11.18 0.54 -18.90
CA ASN A 143 11.73 0.56 -20.24
C ASN A 143 10.70 1.16 -21.21
N ASP A 144 10.91 2.40 -21.58
CA ASP A 144 9.99 3.18 -22.41
C ASP A 144 9.95 2.70 -23.87
N SER A 145 10.95 1.91 -24.32
CA SER A 145 11.00 1.42 -25.71
C SER A 145 9.87 0.43 -26.05
N PHE A 146 9.21 -0.15 -25.07
CA PHE A 146 8.09 -1.07 -25.29
C PHE A 146 6.74 -0.37 -25.51
N GLU A 147 6.61 0.92 -25.22
CA GLU A 147 5.39 1.73 -25.38
C GLU A 147 4.10 1.11 -24.79
N ARG A 148 4.23 0.07 -23.98
CA ARG A 148 3.09 -0.74 -23.52
C ARG A 148 2.31 -0.08 -22.39
N PHE A 149 3.00 0.60 -21.47
CA PHE A 149 2.41 1.22 -20.29
C PHE A 149 2.62 2.74 -20.32
N LYS A 150 1.84 3.42 -21.14
CA LYS A 150 1.99 4.87 -21.41
C LYS A 150 1.93 5.75 -20.16
N THR A 151 1.19 5.30 -19.13
CA THR A 151 1.02 6.04 -17.87
C THR A 151 2.30 6.12 -17.03
N ILE A 152 3.26 5.23 -17.27
CA ILE A 152 4.55 5.20 -16.54
C ILE A 152 5.75 5.54 -17.43
N MET A 153 5.53 5.81 -18.72
CA MET A 153 6.61 6.25 -19.61
C MET A 153 7.18 7.59 -19.14
N GLY A 154 8.50 7.76 -19.20
CA GLY A 154 9.22 8.95 -18.73
C GLY A 154 9.21 9.11 -17.21
N LYS A 155 8.78 8.12 -16.44
CA LYS A 155 8.67 8.18 -14.97
C LYS A 155 9.91 7.69 -14.23
N THR A 156 10.96 7.27 -14.94
CA THR A 156 12.22 6.85 -14.33
C THR A 156 12.80 7.87 -13.33
N PRO A 157 12.78 9.20 -13.57
CA PRO A 157 13.24 10.17 -12.58
C PRO A 157 12.45 10.13 -11.27
N GLN A 158 11.11 10.02 -11.35
CA GLN A 158 10.25 9.89 -10.18
C GLN A 158 10.51 8.57 -9.42
N ILE A 159 10.77 7.47 -10.15
CA ILE A 159 11.14 6.18 -9.55
C ILE A 159 12.45 6.31 -8.76
N ILE A 160 13.46 6.96 -9.33
CA ILE A 160 14.76 7.20 -8.68
C ILE A 160 14.55 8.01 -7.40
N GLU A 161 13.79 9.09 -7.46
CA GLU A 161 13.48 9.95 -6.31
C GLU A 161 12.79 9.19 -5.18
N ILE A 162 11.77 8.36 -5.52
CA ILE A 162 11.09 7.51 -4.54
C ILE A 162 12.09 6.54 -3.90
N ASN A 163 12.91 5.85 -4.69
CA ASN A 163 13.87 4.88 -4.19
C ASN A 163 14.90 5.54 -3.25
N GLN A 164 15.39 6.75 -3.57
CA GLN A 164 16.28 7.50 -2.69
C GLN A 164 15.62 7.83 -1.35
N GLN A 165 14.38 8.33 -1.35
CA GLN A 165 13.66 8.63 -0.11
C GLN A 165 13.37 7.36 0.71
N LEU A 166 13.07 6.23 0.07
CA LEU A 166 12.90 4.95 0.77
C LEU A 166 14.21 4.43 1.38
N GLU A 167 15.35 4.63 0.71
CA GLU A 167 16.67 4.28 1.24
C GLU A 167 17.01 5.12 2.48
N GLU A 168 16.70 6.42 2.46
CA GLU A 168 16.89 7.31 3.61
C GLU A 168 16.01 6.95 4.82
N LEU A 169 14.81 6.39 4.58
CA LEU A 169 13.91 5.94 5.65
C LEU A 169 14.40 4.66 6.34
N ALA A 170 15.12 3.79 5.66
CA ALA A 170 15.51 2.48 6.17
C ALA A 170 16.30 2.52 7.49
N PRO A 171 17.20 3.48 7.76
CA PRO A 171 17.87 3.64 9.04
C PRO A 171 16.98 4.20 10.15
N ILE A 172 15.99 5.00 9.80
CA ILE A 172 15.12 5.74 10.74
C ILE A 172 14.03 4.82 11.31
N GLU A 173 13.54 3.92 10.48
CA GLU A 173 12.44 2.99 10.82
C GLU A 173 12.95 1.61 11.31
N LYS A 174 14.17 1.54 11.86
CA LYS A 174 14.76 0.30 12.43
C LYS A 174 14.13 -0.11 13.74
#